data_d5ca35a017e0e0ff7792b6c430e33bab
#
_entry.id   d5ca35a017e0e0ff7792b6c430e33bab
#
_cell.length_a   1.000
_cell.length_b   1.000
_cell.length_c   1.000
_cell.angle_alpha   90.00
_cell.angle_beta   90.00
_cell.angle_gamma   90.00
#
_symmetry.space_group_name_H-M   'P 1'
#
loop_
_entity.id
_entity.type
_entity.pdbx_description
1 polymer ?
#
loop_
_entity_poly.entity_id
_entity_poly.type
_entity_poly.pdbx_seq_one_letter_code
_entity_poly.pdbx_strand_id
1 'polypeptide(L)'
;ECPVEADMVIGTPDSGLPSAEGYAFESGIPYGTGLIKNRYVARTFIEPTQELRAMGVRLKLNPLKDVIEGKRIVVVDDSIVRGTTMVQLVRMLRQAGAKEIHIRINCPEDVWPCFYGVDTGEQSQLISATKSVEEVCEFIGADTLAFLSVDALLECVPKGGYCTACFTGEYPVAIPESFGRDKFIEGYTPRNLSKLEPITGRCVVDKAEDRSWEEAHGE
;
A
#
# COMPACT_ATOMS: atom_id res chain seq x y z
N GLU A 1 8.29 5.20 12.14
CA GLU A 1 7.02 5.46 12.82
C GLU A 1 6.38 4.18 13.34
N CYS A 2 6.39 3.08 12.58
CA CYS A 2 5.65 1.86 12.89
C CYS A 2 6.58 0.64 12.95
N PRO A 3 7.35 0.47 14.04
CA PRO A 3 8.18 -0.70 14.24
C PRO A 3 7.34 -1.98 14.39
N VAL A 4 7.92 -3.11 14.05
CA VAL A 4 7.33 -4.44 14.23
C VAL A 4 8.45 -5.46 14.43
N GLU A 5 8.18 -6.52 15.16
CA GLU A 5 9.10 -7.64 15.25
C GLU A 5 8.98 -8.54 14.02
N ALA A 6 10.08 -8.69 13.28
CA ALA A 6 10.14 -9.53 12.10
C ALA A 6 11.54 -10.12 11.91
N ASP A 7 11.63 -11.13 11.06
CA ASP A 7 12.88 -11.84 10.80
C ASP A 7 13.60 -11.28 9.57
N MET A 8 12.87 -10.56 8.70
CA MET A 8 13.43 -10.00 7.46
C MET A 8 12.58 -8.88 6.90
N VAL A 9 13.24 -7.89 6.28
CA VAL A 9 12.61 -6.84 5.45
C VAL A 9 12.82 -7.19 3.98
N ILE A 10 11.76 -7.07 3.18
CA ILE A 10 11.81 -7.19 1.72
C ILE A 10 11.13 -5.99 1.07
N GLY A 11 11.54 -5.61 -0.13
CA GLY A 11 10.90 -4.55 -0.90
C GLY A 11 10.14 -5.09 -2.10
N THR A 12 9.03 -4.46 -2.45
CA THR A 12 8.34 -4.74 -3.73
C THR A 12 9.16 -4.15 -4.90
N PRO A 13 9.64 -4.97 -5.84
CA PRO A 13 10.42 -4.48 -6.95
C PRO A 13 9.59 -3.66 -7.96
N ASP A 14 10.08 -2.51 -8.51
CA ASP A 14 11.40 -1.91 -8.23
C ASP A 14 11.29 -0.77 -7.21
N SER A 15 10.12 -0.15 -7.07
CA SER A 15 9.89 1.11 -6.34
C SER A 15 10.04 0.99 -4.82
N GLY A 16 9.64 -0.14 -4.25
CA GLY A 16 9.75 -0.38 -2.81
C GLY A 16 11.17 -0.72 -2.32
N LEU A 17 12.11 -1.04 -3.20
CA LEU A 17 13.44 -1.51 -2.80
C LEU A 17 14.24 -0.48 -1.97
N PRO A 18 14.39 0.79 -2.40
CA PRO A 18 15.18 1.76 -1.63
C PRO A 18 14.59 2.02 -0.24
N SER A 19 13.25 2.07 -0.14
CA SER A 19 12.57 2.29 1.13
C SER A 19 12.68 1.08 2.05
N ALA A 20 12.68 -0.14 1.50
CA ALA A 20 12.90 -1.36 2.26
C ALA A 20 14.32 -1.42 2.84
N GLU A 21 15.33 -1.00 2.08
CA GLU A 21 16.70 -0.88 2.56
C GLU A 21 16.79 0.13 3.72
N GLY A 22 16.15 1.31 3.57
CA GLY A 22 16.09 2.32 4.61
C GLY A 22 15.36 1.84 5.88
N TYR A 23 14.22 1.15 5.71
CA TYR A 23 13.50 0.56 6.83
C TYR A 23 14.34 -0.51 7.57
N ALA A 24 15.01 -1.37 6.82
CA ALA A 24 15.88 -2.40 7.39
C ALA A 24 17.06 -1.78 8.16
N PHE A 25 17.68 -0.73 7.61
CA PHE A 25 18.77 -0.02 8.26
C PHE A 25 18.33 0.60 9.60
N GLU A 26 17.20 1.31 9.62
CA GLU A 26 16.70 1.99 10.82
C GLU A 26 16.17 1.01 11.87
N SER A 27 15.46 -0.04 11.45
CA SER A 27 14.89 -1.04 12.36
C SER A 27 15.90 -2.06 12.89
N GLY A 28 17.05 -2.21 12.24
CA GLY A 28 18.02 -3.27 12.52
C GLY A 28 17.57 -4.67 12.07
N ILE A 29 16.42 -4.80 11.39
CA ILE A 29 15.94 -6.05 10.84
C ILE A 29 16.68 -6.35 9.54
N PRO A 30 17.22 -7.57 9.33
CA PRO A 30 17.98 -7.90 8.13
C PRO A 30 17.19 -7.65 6.82
N TYR A 31 17.79 -6.97 5.85
CA TYR A 31 17.25 -6.85 4.49
C TYR A 31 17.52 -8.13 3.70
N GLY A 32 16.54 -8.54 2.88
CA GLY A 32 16.69 -9.69 2.00
C GLY A 32 15.91 -9.55 0.69
N THR A 33 16.35 -10.29 -0.33
CA THR A 33 15.64 -10.39 -1.60
C THR A 33 14.61 -11.51 -1.50
N GLY A 34 13.39 -11.19 -1.08
CA GLY A 34 12.28 -12.14 -0.99
C GLY A 34 11.42 -12.19 -2.26
N LEU A 35 11.50 -11.15 -3.10
CA LEU A 35 10.75 -11.02 -4.34
C LEU A 35 11.67 -10.72 -5.52
N ILE A 36 11.45 -11.39 -6.64
CA ILE A 36 12.13 -11.11 -7.91
C ILE A 36 11.10 -10.68 -8.96
N LYS A 37 11.41 -9.58 -9.65
CA LYS A 37 10.60 -9.10 -10.76
C LYS A 37 11.02 -9.73 -12.07
N ASN A 38 10.06 -10.31 -12.79
CA ASN A 38 10.26 -10.74 -14.16
C ASN A 38 10.20 -9.52 -15.10
N ARG A 39 11.36 -9.14 -15.65
CA ARG A 39 11.49 -7.96 -16.53
C ARG A 39 10.94 -8.18 -17.94
N TYR A 40 10.66 -9.41 -18.34
CA TYR A 40 10.09 -9.73 -19.65
C TYR A 40 8.58 -9.53 -19.70
N VAL A 41 7.92 -9.37 -18.54
CA VAL A 41 6.47 -9.09 -18.44
C VAL A 41 6.27 -7.58 -18.40
N ALA A 42 5.58 -7.03 -19.41
CA ALA A 42 5.25 -5.60 -19.53
C ALA A 42 4.29 -5.12 -18.42
N ARG A 43 3.99 -3.82 -18.39
CA ARG A 43 3.08 -3.22 -17.41
C ARG A 43 1.69 -3.84 -17.50
N THR A 44 1.21 -4.44 -16.40
CA THR A 44 -0.09 -5.13 -16.30
C THR A 44 -1.27 -4.19 -16.08
N PHE A 45 -1.03 -2.88 -15.89
CA PHE A 45 -2.09 -1.88 -15.65
C PHE A 45 -3.00 -1.61 -16.86
N ILE A 46 -2.62 -2.08 -18.06
CA ILE A 46 -3.33 -1.85 -19.31
C ILE A 46 -4.30 -2.99 -19.63
N GLU A 47 -4.28 -4.08 -18.83
CA GLU A 47 -5.13 -5.24 -19.07
C GLU A 47 -6.61 -4.93 -18.73
N PRO A 48 -7.56 -5.26 -19.63
CA PRO A 48 -8.94 -4.82 -19.52
C PRO A 48 -9.73 -5.54 -18.41
N THR A 49 -9.31 -6.73 -17.99
CA THR A 49 -10.04 -7.51 -16.98
C THR A 49 -9.27 -7.65 -15.69
N GLN A 50 -9.99 -7.83 -14.58
CA GLN A 50 -9.39 -8.02 -13.26
C GLN A 50 -8.63 -9.34 -13.16
N GLU A 51 -9.09 -10.39 -13.83
CA GLU A 51 -8.44 -11.71 -13.90
C GLU A 51 -7.09 -11.64 -14.62
N LEU A 52 -7.05 -10.95 -15.76
CA LEU A 52 -5.80 -10.72 -16.50
C LEU A 52 -4.80 -9.88 -15.70
N ARG A 53 -5.28 -8.89 -14.94
CA ARG A 53 -4.42 -8.11 -14.03
C ARG A 53 -3.85 -8.97 -12.90
N ALA A 54 -4.65 -9.82 -12.28
CA ALA A 54 -4.21 -10.73 -11.22
C ALA A 54 -3.19 -11.76 -11.75
N MET A 55 -3.44 -12.32 -12.95
CA MET A 55 -2.50 -13.21 -13.64
C MET A 55 -1.19 -12.47 -13.99
N GLY A 56 -1.29 -11.22 -14.43
CA GLY A 56 -0.14 -10.37 -14.72
C GLY A 56 0.76 -10.12 -13.52
N VAL A 57 0.21 -9.90 -12.33
CA VAL A 57 1.00 -9.77 -11.09
C VAL A 57 1.75 -11.07 -10.78
N ARG A 58 1.10 -12.23 -10.90
CA ARG A 58 1.75 -13.54 -10.69
C ARG A 58 2.87 -13.83 -11.68
N LEU A 59 2.75 -13.38 -12.94
CA LEU A 59 3.80 -13.53 -13.94
C LEU A 59 4.96 -12.56 -13.72
N LYS A 60 4.68 -11.43 -13.05
CA LYS A 60 5.62 -10.33 -12.88
C LYS A 60 6.47 -10.45 -11.62
N LEU A 61 5.90 -10.95 -10.53
CA LEU A 61 6.56 -11.08 -9.24
C LEU A 61 6.67 -12.55 -8.84
N ASN A 62 7.88 -12.97 -8.47
CA ASN A 62 8.17 -14.33 -8.04
C ASN A 62 8.71 -14.31 -6.61
N PRO A 63 7.94 -14.82 -5.61
CA PRO A 63 8.44 -15.03 -4.26
C PRO A 63 9.54 -16.09 -4.24
N LEU A 64 10.60 -15.83 -3.51
CA LEU A 64 11.67 -16.82 -3.27
C LEU A 64 11.31 -17.64 -2.03
N LYS A 65 10.69 -18.82 -2.27
CA LYS A 65 10.19 -19.69 -1.20
C LYS A 65 11.29 -20.00 -0.17
N ASP A 66 12.47 -20.42 -0.60
CA ASP A 66 13.58 -20.78 0.29
C ASP A 66 14.06 -19.63 1.19
N VAL A 67 13.75 -18.38 0.81
CA VAL A 67 14.08 -17.19 1.57
C VAL A 67 12.97 -16.81 2.55
N ILE A 68 11.71 -17.06 2.18
CA ILE A 68 10.51 -16.54 2.88
C ILE A 68 9.92 -17.57 3.86
N GLU A 69 10.00 -18.87 3.53
CA GLU A 69 9.30 -19.93 4.26
C GLU A 69 9.59 -19.89 5.77
N GLY A 70 8.53 -19.89 6.57
CA GLY A 70 8.57 -19.89 8.02
C GLY A 70 8.94 -18.55 8.68
N LYS A 71 9.19 -17.48 7.90
CA LYS A 71 9.61 -16.19 8.42
C LYS A 71 8.45 -15.22 8.61
N ARG A 72 8.60 -14.35 9.61
CA ARG A 72 7.85 -13.10 9.76
C ARG A 72 8.55 -12.06 8.89
N ILE A 73 7.85 -11.47 7.94
CA ILE A 73 8.44 -10.56 6.96
C ILE A 73 7.79 -9.19 7.00
N VAL A 74 8.61 -8.14 6.90
CA VAL A 74 8.14 -6.79 6.58
C VAL A 74 8.24 -6.62 5.07
N VAL A 75 7.14 -6.26 4.44
CA VAL A 75 7.08 -5.95 3.01
C VAL A 75 6.89 -4.45 2.85
N VAL A 76 7.85 -3.79 2.21
CA VAL A 76 7.78 -2.35 1.96
C VAL A 76 7.40 -2.11 0.50
N ASP A 77 6.40 -1.26 0.28
CA ASP A 77 5.94 -0.85 -1.04
C ASP A 77 5.74 0.67 -1.11
N ASP A 78 5.58 1.21 -2.33
CA ASP A 78 5.45 2.66 -2.56
C ASP A 78 4.05 3.18 -2.23
N SER A 79 2.99 2.50 -2.65
CA SER A 79 1.62 2.97 -2.45
C SER A 79 0.57 1.85 -2.53
N ILE A 80 -0.61 2.10 -1.95
CA ILE A 80 -1.80 1.28 -2.15
C ILE A 80 -2.91 2.17 -2.71
N VAL A 81 -3.26 2.00 -3.98
CA VAL A 81 -4.33 2.76 -4.63
C VAL A 81 -5.66 2.01 -4.58
N ARG A 82 -5.74 0.83 -5.21
CA ARG A 82 -6.95 -0.03 -5.24
C ARG A 82 -6.85 -1.26 -4.36
N GLY A 83 -5.68 -1.58 -3.84
CA GLY A 83 -5.40 -2.75 -3.00
C GLY A 83 -5.31 -4.09 -3.76
N THR A 84 -5.83 -4.21 -4.97
CA THR A 84 -5.90 -5.50 -5.70
C THR A 84 -4.54 -6.13 -5.98
N THR A 85 -3.52 -5.33 -6.26
CA THR A 85 -2.14 -5.80 -6.43
C THR A 85 -1.59 -6.35 -5.11
N MET A 86 -1.87 -5.64 -4.01
CA MET A 86 -1.39 -6.03 -2.67
C MET A 86 -2.05 -7.34 -2.20
N VAL A 87 -3.35 -7.53 -2.46
CA VAL A 87 -4.03 -8.83 -2.21
C VAL A 87 -3.31 -9.99 -2.89
N GLN A 88 -2.95 -9.83 -4.17
CA GLN A 88 -2.25 -10.89 -4.90
C GLN A 88 -0.83 -11.10 -4.36
N LEU A 89 -0.14 -10.03 -3.99
CA LEU A 89 1.20 -10.10 -3.40
C LEU A 89 1.18 -10.85 -2.07
N VAL A 90 0.30 -10.46 -1.15
CA VAL A 90 0.14 -11.11 0.15
C VAL A 90 -0.20 -12.59 -0.03
N ARG A 91 -1.15 -12.91 -0.93
CA ARG A 91 -1.49 -14.29 -1.26
C ARG A 91 -0.29 -15.12 -1.74
N MET A 92 0.53 -14.56 -2.64
CA MET A 92 1.73 -15.25 -3.12
C MET A 92 2.76 -15.48 -2.01
N LEU A 93 2.94 -14.50 -1.12
CA LEU A 93 3.86 -14.61 0.02
C LEU A 93 3.38 -15.66 1.03
N ARG A 94 2.07 -15.71 1.32
CA ARG A 94 1.47 -16.80 2.13
C ARG A 94 1.69 -18.17 1.49
N GLN A 95 1.45 -18.29 0.18
CA GLN A 95 1.70 -19.55 -0.57
C GLN A 95 3.18 -19.95 -0.58
N ALA A 96 4.10 -18.98 -0.51
CA ALA A 96 5.54 -19.21 -0.34
C ALA A 96 5.91 -19.60 1.10
N GLY A 97 4.96 -19.64 2.04
CA GLY A 97 5.16 -20.09 3.41
C GLY A 97 5.55 -18.99 4.40
N ALA A 98 5.29 -17.71 4.10
CA ALA A 98 5.48 -16.64 5.08
C ALA A 98 4.60 -16.88 6.31
N LYS A 99 5.19 -16.78 7.51
CA LYS A 99 4.50 -16.97 8.80
C LYS A 99 3.66 -15.76 9.15
N GLU A 100 4.26 -14.59 9.06
CA GLU A 100 3.61 -13.28 9.26
C GLU A 100 4.02 -12.31 8.15
N ILE A 101 3.10 -11.44 7.74
CA ILE A 101 3.30 -10.44 6.68
C ILE A 101 2.89 -9.08 7.18
N HIS A 102 3.86 -8.21 7.38
CA HIS A 102 3.69 -6.84 7.86
C HIS A 102 3.92 -5.87 6.71
N ILE A 103 2.88 -5.17 6.27
CA ILE A 103 2.97 -4.24 5.14
C ILE A 103 3.33 -2.85 5.67
N ARG A 104 4.31 -2.21 5.02
CA ARG A 104 4.73 -0.82 5.29
C ARG A 104 4.74 -0.05 3.99
N ILE A 105 3.92 0.97 3.92
CA ILE A 105 3.78 1.82 2.73
C ILE A 105 4.51 3.13 2.97
N ASN A 106 5.42 3.47 2.07
CA ASN A 106 6.30 4.62 2.21
C ASN A 106 5.67 5.95 1.72
N CYS A 107 4.36 5.94 1.48
CA CYS A 107 3.58 7.15 1.28
C CYS A 107 2.37 7.18 2.22
N PRO A 108 1.75 8.36 2.43
CA PRO A 108 0.47 8.45 3.11
C PRO A 108 -0.66 7.78 2.34
N GLU A 109 -1.81 7.65 2.98
CA GLU A 109 -3.03 7.14 2.35
C GLU A 109 -3.48 8.04 1.20
N ASP A 110 -3.64 7.47 0.00
CA ASP A 110 -4.25 8.15 -1.14
C ASP A 110 -5.77 8.21 -0.96
N VAL A 111 -6.29 9.35 -0.53
CA VAL A 111 -7.72 9.56 -0.22
C VAL A 111 -8.43 10.43 -1.26
N TRP A 112 -7.68 11.26 -1.97
CA TRP A 112 -8.20 12.23 -2.91
C TRP A 112 -7.64 12.03 -4.32
N PRO A 113 -8.45 12.20 -5.38
CA PRO A 113 -7.95 12.09 -6.74
C PRO A 113 -6.97 13.22 -7.07
N CYS A 114 -5.99 12.95 -7.93
CA CYS A 114 -5.09 13.96 -8.46
C CYS A 114 -5.68 14.63 -9.70
N PHE A 115 -5.48 15.95 -9.83
CA PHE A 115 -5.88 16.74 -11.00
C PHE A 115 -4.70 17.38 -11.73
N TYR A 116 -3.45 17.11 -11.28
CA TYR A 116 -2.28 17.86 -11.75
C TYR A 116 -1.26 17.04 -12.54
N GLY A 117 -1.44 15.74 -12.66
CA GLY A 117 -0.51 14.97 -13.49
C GLY A 117 -0.35 13.51 -13.12
N VAL A 118 -0.85 13.08 -11.98
CA VAL A 118 -0.94 11.67 -11.65
C VAL A 118 -2.31 11.14 -12.08
N ASP A 119 -2.34 10.09 -12.88
CA ASP A 119 -3.58 9.45 -13.29
C ASP A 119 -4.11 8.57 -12.16
N THR A 120 -4.74 9.21 -11.18
CA THR A 120 -5.55 8.55 -10.19
C THR A 120 -6.98 8.45 -10.71
N GLY A 121 -7.60 7.29 -10.54
CA GLY A 121 -9.01 7.09 -10.90
C GLY A 121 -9.97 7.98 -10.09
N GLU A 122 -11.25 7.65 -10.17
CA GLU A 122 -12.27 8.25 -9.32
C GLU A 122 -11.99 7.95 -7.85
N GLN A 123 -12.43 8.82 -6.96
CA GLN A 123 -12.25 8.66 -5.51
C GLN A 123 -12.82 7.32 -4.99
N SER A 124 -13.90 6.85 -5.59
CA SER A 124 -14.51 5.54 -5.31
C SER A 124 -13.55 4.36 -5.52
N GLN A 125 -12.52 4.53 -6.36
CA GLN A 125 -11.51 3.52 -6.65
C GLN A 125 -10.29 3.59 -5.72
N LEU A 126 -10.19 4.64 -4.90
CA LEU A 126 -9.15 4.78 -3.89
C LEU A 126 -9.57 4.01 -2.64
N ILE A 127 -8.87 2.94 -2.32
CA ILE A 127 -9.28 2.07 -1.22
C ILE A 127 -9.32 2.81 0.12
N SER A 128 -8.34 3.68 0.38
CA SER A 128 -8.26 4.48 1.60
C SER A 128 -9.29 5.62 1.67
N ALA A 129 -9.96 5.96 0.54
CA ALA A 129 -11.10 6.87 0.57
C ALA A 129 -12.38 6.21 1.10
N THR A 130 -12.47 4.88 1.02
CA THR A 130 -13.68 4.12 1.33
C THR A 130 -13.54 3.22 2.57
N LYS A 131 -12.32 2.85 2.94
CA LYS A 131 -11.99 1.91 4.01
C LYS A 131 -11.02 2.53 5.02
N SER A 132 -11.11 2.09 6.28
CA SER A 132 -10.08 2.40 7.29
C SER A 132 -8.81 1.59 7.04
N VAL A 133 -7.71 1.95 7.70
CA VAL A 133 -6.44 1.19 7.60
C VAL A 133 -6.63 -0.26 8.04
N GLU A 134 -7.46 -0.47 9.09
CA GLU A 134 -7.83 -1.79 9.59
C GLU A 134 -8.60 -2.60 8.54
N GLU A 135 -9.60 -1.99 7.91
CA GLU A 135 -10.39 -2.62 6.84
C GLU A 135 -9.54 -2.89 5.58
N VAL A 136 -8.56 -2.02 5.28
CA VAL A 136 -7.60 -2.27 4.19
C VAL A 136 -6.67 -3.41 4.54
N CYS A 137 -6.16 -3.47 5.78
CA CYS A 137 -5.31 -4.56 6.26
C CYS A 137 -6.03 -5.91 6.15
N GLU A 138 -7.28 -5.97 6.60
CA GLU A 138 -8.12 -7.17 6.48
C GLU A 138 -8.37 -7.53 5.00
N PHE A 139 -8.70 -6.54 4.17
CA PHE A 139 -8.95 -6.75 2.74
C PHE A 139 -7.74 -7.31 1.99
N ILE A 140 -6.53 -6.87 2.31
CA ILE A 140 -5.31 -7.38 1.67
C ILE A 140 -4.82 -8.69 2.29
N GLY A 141 -5.33 -9.09 3.46
CA GLY A 141 -4.96 -10.31 4.17
C GLY A 141 -3.59 -10.27 4.86
N ALA A 142 -3.11 -9.06 5.21
CA ALA A 142 -1.87 -8.87 5.95
C ALA A 142 -2.10 -8.97 7.47
N ASP A 143 -1.05 -9.28 8.23
CA ASP A 143 -1.13 -9.29 9.70
C ASP A 143 -1.11 -7.86 10.26
N THR A 144 -0.32 -6.97 9.67
CA THR A 144 -0.33 -5.53 9.99
C THR A 144 -0.12 -4.68 8.75
N LEU A 145 -0.71 -3.48 8.76
CA LEU A 145 -0.54 -2.46 7.73
C LEU A 145 -0.23 -1.12 8.39
N ALA A 146 0.71 -0.38 7.82
CA ALA A 146 0.94 1.01 8.18
C ALA A 146 1.36 1.84 6.96
N PHE A 147 0.90 3.08 6.94
CA PHE A 147 1.27 4.11 5.98
C PHE A 147 2.20 5.12 6.64
N LEU A 148 3.08 5.74 5.86
CA LEU A 148 3.88 6.87 6.31
C LEU A 148 2.96 8.07 6.58
N SER A 149 3.25 8.87 7.61
CA SER A 149 2.50 10.12 7.81
C SER A 149 2.87 11.19 6.79
N VAL A 150 1.99 12.17 6.56
CA VAL A 150 2.28 13.32 5.67
C VAL A 150 3.46 14.12 6.20
N ASP A 151 3.54 14.31 7.50
CA ASP A 151 4.62 15.07 8.14
C ASP A 151 5.97 14.36 7.96
N ALA A 152 6.03 13.05 8.21
CA ALA A 152 7.26 12.28 7.99
C ALA A 152 7.66 12.22 6.52
N LEU A 153 6.70 12.16 5.58
CA LEU A 153 7.00 12.26 4.15
C LEU A 153 7.66 13.60 3.82
N LEU A 154 7.14 14.70 4.37
CA LEU A 154 7.68 16.05 4.14
C LEU A 154 9.04 16.27 4.81
N GLU A 155 9.34 15.56 5.89
CA GLU A 155 10.67 15.56 6.52
C GLU A 155 11.74 14.89 5.66
N CYS A 156 11.35 13.96 4.77
CA CYS A 156 12.28 13.25 3.89
C CYS A 156 12.78 14.09 2.72
N VAL A 157 12.21 15.28 2.47
CA VAL A 157 12.53 16.12 1.31
C VAL A 157 13.00 17.51 1.77
N PRO A 158 13.81 18.23 0.94
CA PRO A 158 14.19 19.60 1.26
C PRO A 158 12.98 20.49 1.50
N LYS A 159 13.09 21.44 2.41
CA LYS A 159 12.00 22.41 2.67
C LYS A 159 11.58 23.10 1.37
N GLY A 160 10.30 23.01 1.02
CA GLY A 160 9.74 23.58 -0.21
C GLY A 160 8.21 23.43 -0.25
N GLY A 161 7.59 23.97 -1.29
CA GLY A 161 6.15 23.83 -1.53
C GLY A 161 5.85 22.55 -2.33
N TYR A 162 5.53 21.48 -1.65
CA TYR A 162 5.11 20.22 -2.28
C TYR A 162 3.60 20.10 -2.26
N CYS A 163 3.03 19.56 -3.33
CA CYS A 163 1.60 19.26 -3.37
C CYS A 163 1.31 17.98 -2.60
N THR A 164 0.44 18.07 -1.61
CA THR A 164 -0.03 16.93 -0.79
C THR A 164 -1.52 16.67 -0.98
N ALA A 165 -2.14 17.23 -2.04
CA ALA A 165 -3.59 17.21 -2.23
C ALA A 165 -4.21 15.81 -2.28
N CYS A 166 -3.52 14.81 -2.83
CA CYS A 166 -4.01 13.43 -2.85
C CYS A 166 -4.11 12.81 -1.45
N PHE A 167 -3.36 13.33 -0.49
CA PHE A 167 -3.41 12.88 0.91
C PHE A 167 -4.34 13.74 1.77
N THR A 168 -4.32 15.06 1.58
CA THR A 168 -4.97 16.04 2.46
C THR A 168 -6.30 16.58 1.95
N GLY A 169 -6.55 16.54 0.63
CA GLY A 169 -7.67 17.21 -0.03
C GLY A 169 -7.47 18.72 -0.22
N GLU A 170 -6.31 19.26 0.15
CA GLU A 170 -5.99 20.67 -0.02
C GLU A 170 -5.29 20.92 -1.36
N TYR A 171 -6.05 21.36 -2.34
CA TYR A 171 -5.55 21.58 -3.70
C TYR A 171 -4.94 22.98 -3.84
N PRO A 172 -3.64 23.10 -4.20
CA PRO A 172 -2.96 24.39 -4.27
C PRO A 172 -3.45 25.28 -5.42
N VAL A 173 -4.10 24.70 -6.43
CA VAL A 173 -4.74 25.41 -7.55
C VAL A 173 -6.19 25.01 -7.60
N ALA A 174 -7.09 25.99 -7.73
CA ALA A 174 -8.51 25.73 -7.80
C ALA A 174 -8.85 24.82 -8.99
N ILE A 175 -9.64 23.78 -8.71
CA ILE A 175 -10.13 22.86 -9.73
C ILE A 175 -11.34 23.55 -10.40
N PRO A 176 -11.32 23.77 -11.73
CA PRO A 176 -12.45 24.36 -12.43
C PRO A 176 -13.73 23.50 -12.23
N GLU A 177 -14.87 24.15 -12.06
CA GLU A 177 -16.16 23.45 -11.84
C GLU A 177 -16.53 22.47 -12.97
N SER A 178 -16.06 22.75 -14.19
CA SER A 178 -16.25 21.89 -15.37
C SER A 178 -15.28 20.71 -15.41
N PHE A 179 -14.30 20.63 -14.50
CA PHE A 179 -13.24 19.64 -14.55
C PHE A 179 -13.27 18.79 -13.28
N GLY A 180 -13.66 17.54 -13.39
CA GLY A 180 -13.41 16.56 -12.34
C GLY A 180 -14.48 16.39 -11.26
N ARG A 181 -15.67 16.98 -11.40
CA ARG A 181 -16.81 16.62 -10.51
C ARG A 181 -17.09 15.12 -10.54
N ASP A 182 -16.90 14.49 -11.70
CA ASP A 182 -17.11 13.05 -11.89
C ASP A 182 -16.10 12.17 -11.13
N LYS A 183 -14.99 12.76 -10.64
CA LYS A 183 -13.98 12.02 -9.86
C LYS A 183 -14.33 11.89 -8.38
N PHE A 184 -15.25 12.70 -7.85
CA PHE A 184 -15.66 12.64 -6.45
C PHE A 184 -16.89 11.73 -6.29
N ILE A 185 -16.95 11.04 -5.16
CA ILE A 185 -18.13 10.30 -4.76
C ILE A 185 -19.27 11.30 -4.47
N GLU A 186 -20.42 11.15 -5.13
CA GLU A 186 -21.57 12.00 -4.91
C GLU A 186 -22.03 11.88 -3.45
N GLY A 187 -22.16 13.04 -2.76
CA GLY A 187 -22.48 13.08 -1.33
C GLY A 187 -21.35 12.69 -0.39
N TYR A 188 -20.12 12.45 -0.92
CA TYR A 188 -18.96 12.20 -0.08
C TYR A 188 -18.62 13.45 0.74
N THR A 189 -19.02 13.42 1.98
CA THR A 189 -18.43 14.28 2.98
C THR A 189 -17.11 13.63 3.34
N PRO A 190 -15.94 14.29 3.12
CA PRO A 190 -14.66 13.76 3.60
C PRO A 190 -14.89 13.31 5.04
N ARG A 191 -14.44 12.10 5.40
CA ARG A 191 -14.41 11.68 6.80
C ARG A 191 -13.99 12.90 7.57
N ASN A 192 -14.91 13.46 8.37
CA ASN A 192 -14.75 14.75 9.04
C ASN A 192 -13.30 15.06 9.30
N LEU A 193 -12.64 15.85 8.42
CA LEU A 193 -11.24 16.26 8.58
C LEU A 193 -10.98 16.89 9.96
N SER A 194 -12.05 17.39 10.61
CA SER A 194 -12.04 17.86 12.00
C SER A 194 -11.97 16.72 13.05
N LYS A 195 -12.11 15.45 12.64
CA LYS A 195 -11.95 14.25 13.49
C LYS A 195 -10.85 13.32 13.00
N LEU A 196 -10.19 13.63 11.88
CA LEU A 196 -8.90 13.04 11.62
C LEU A 196 -7.97 13.64 12.67
N GLU A 197 -7.72 12.87 13.72
CA GLU A 197 -6.46 13.02 14.45
C GLU A 197 -5.37 13.11 13.38
N PRO A 198 -4.33 13.96 13.58
CA PRO A 198 -3.25 14.07 12.61
C PRO A 198 -2.88 12.64 12.18
N ILE A 199 -2.71 12.42 10.87
CA ILE A 199 -2.33 11.12 10.31
C ILE A 199 -0.93 10.82 10.86
N THR A 200 -0.88 10.51 12.13
CA THR A 200 0.23 9.86 12.79
C THR A 200 0.19 8.46 12.25
N GLY A 201 1.30 7.99 11.67
CA GLY A 201 1.39 6.67 11.07
C GLY A 201 0.64 5.62 11.89
N ARG A 202 -0.57 5.27 11.48
CA ARG A 202 -1.40 4.32 12.22
C ARG A 202 -0.87 2.94 11.93
N CYS A 203 -0.24 2.35 12.94
CA CYS A 203 0.02 0.93 12.94
C CYS A 203 -1.25 0.20 13.33
N VAL A 204 -1.78 -0.62 12.46
CA VAL A 204 -2.71 -1.67 12.86
C VAL A 204 -1.88 -2.77 13.49
N VAL A 205 -1.89 -2.82 14.81
CA VAL A 205 -1.26 -3.88 15.59
C VAL A 205 -2.32 -4.93 15.88
N ASP A 206 -2.11 -6.08 15.30
CA ASP A 206 -2.47 -7.41 15.75
C ASP A 206 -3.91 -7.66 16.27
N LYS A 207 -4.61 -8.47 15.51
CA LYS A 207 -5.60 -9.43 16.01
C LYS A 207 -5.20 -10.83 15.52
N ALA A 208 -4.02 -11.27 15.90
CA ALA A 208 -3.59 -12.64 15.72
C ALA A 208 -4.21 -13.51 16.81
N GLU A 209 -5.51 -13.79 16.71
CA GLU A 209 -6.10 -15.02 17.23
C GLU A 209 -7.12 -15.50 16.19
N ASP A 210 -6.72 -16.53 15.49
CA ASP A 210 -7.56 -17.54 14.83
C ASP A 210 -8.50 -17.08 13.70
N ARG A 211 -7.94 -16.81 12.50
CA ARG A 211 -8.71 -16.92 11.26
C ARG A 211 -7.93 -17.68 10.20
N SER A 212 -8.47 -18.81 9.77
CA SER A 212 -7.99 -19.47 8.56
C SER A 212 -8.26 -18.56 7.37
N TRP A 213 -7.25 -18.26 6.60
CA TRP A 213 -7.29 -17.34 5.45
C TRP A 213 -8.30 -17.79 4.37
N GLU A 214 -8.61 -19.10 4.32
CA GLU A 214 -9.55 -19.71 3.37
C GLU A 214 -11.02 -19.29 3.60
N GLU A 215 -11.40 -18.91 4.83
CA GLU A 215 -12.77 -18.50 5.14
C GLU A 215 -13.10 -17.06 4.70
N ALA A 216 -12.09 -16.19 4.55
CA ALA A 216 -12.29 -14.78 4.22
C ALA A 216 -12.36 -14.50 2.70
N HIS A 217 -11.89 -15.44 1.84
CA HIS A 217 -11.68 -15.17 0.41
C HIS A 217 -12.21 -16.29 -0.49
N GLY A 218 -13.32 -16.95 -0.14
CA GLY A 218 -13.97 -18.04 -0.87
C GLY A 218 -13.56 -18.17 -2.35
N GLU A 219 -13.42 -19.39 -2.83
CA GLU A 219 -12.90 -19.86 -4.13
C GLU A 219 -13.09 -18.93 -5.34
#